data_28964ee68aead018a51c904a3564ab28
#
_entry.id   28964ee68aead018a51c904a3564ab28
#
_cell.length_a   1.000
_cell.length_b   1.000
_cell.length_c   1.000
_cell.angle_alpha   90.00
_cell.angle_beta   90.00
_cell.angle_gamma   90.00
#
_symmetry.space_group_name_H-M   'P 1'
#
loop_
_entity.id
_entity.type
_entity.pdbx_description
1 polymer ?
#
loop_
_entity_poly.entity_id
_entity_poly.type
_entity_poly.pdbx_seq_one_letter_code
_entity_poly.pdbx_strand_id
1 'polypeptide(L)'
;MGQLVGVVERASASPAVVRFETNRALSGQGHERYASVADAWGVRPTDEFARRLFATGRVSTVHVYANIVTVELERGSTSEGLADVVRDLYQYWLPGVEPPTFEDLVPDAPAAAVAEGDSSDPWAAAAALVPLHLLERSKAARARLKG
;
A
#
# COMPACT_ATOMS: atom_id res chain seq x y z
N MET A 1 3.81 -4.59 4.90
CA MET A 1 4.56 -3.45 4.33
C MET A 1 3.59 -2.54 3.61
N GLY A 2 3.31 -1.36 4.18
CA GLY A 2 2.43 -0.37 3.60
C GLY A 2 3.11 0.35 2.45
N GLN A 3 2.76 0.04 1.22
CA GLN A 3 3.12 0.87 0.08
C GLN A 3 1.98 1.83 -0.21
N LEU A 4 2.31 3.07 -0.53
CA LEU A 4 1.36 4.06 -1.00
C LEU A 4 0.57 3.49 -2.19
N VAL A 5 -0.75 3.60 -2.12
CA VAL A 5 -1.63 3.18 -3.20
C VAL A 5 -1.94 4.39 -4.06
N GLY A 6 -1.64 4.27 -5.33
CA GLY A 6 -2.11 5.24 -6.31
C GLY A 6 -3.62 5.07 -6.49
N VAL A 7 -4.37 6.16 -6.35
CA VAL A 7 -5.81 6.19 -6.54
C VAL A 7 -6.15 7.25 -7.57
N VAL A 8 -6.91 6.85 -8.58
CA VAL A 8 -7.43 7.76 -9.60
C VAL A 8 -8.95 7.73 -9.52
N GLU A 9 -9.55 8.89 -9.29
CA GLU A 9 -10.99 9.06 -9.34
C GLU A 9 -11.45 9.13 -10.80
N ARG A 10 -12.45 8.33 -11.14
CA ARG A 10 -13.09 8.30 -12.46
C ARG A 10 -14.55 8.68 -12.34
N ALA A 11 -14.95 9.69 -13.08
CA ALA A 11 -16.35 10.04 -13.19
C ALA A 11 -17.15 8.89 -13.83
N SER A 12 -18.36 8.68 -13.36
CA SER A 12 -19.32 7.76 -13.96
C SER A 12 -20.34 8.55 -14.79
N ALA A 13 -21.07 7.86 -15.65
CA ALA A 13 -22.20 8.44 -16.37
C ALA A 13 -23.33 8.91 -15.43
N SER A 14 -23.42 8.33 -14.24
CA SER A 14 -24.32 8.76 -13.16
C SER A 14 -23.60 9.68 -12.18
N PRO A 15 -24.12 10.88 -11.89
CA PRO A 15 -23.49 11.80 -10.96
C PRO A 15 -23.46 11.28 -9.50
N ALA A 16 -24.32 10.32 -9.18
CA ALA A 16 -24.36 9.69 -7.86
C ALA A 16 -23.35 8.53 -7.73
N VAL A 17 -22.62 8.19 -8.78
CA VAL A 17 -21.69 7.07 -8.79
C VAL A 17 -20.30 7.56 -9.10
N VAL A 18 -19.35 7.23 -8.26
CA VAL A 18 -17.93 7.50 -8.46
C VAL A 18 -17.14 6.19 -8.49
N ARG A 19 -16.10 6.13 -9.29
CA ARG A 19 -15.18 5.00 -9.37
C ARG A 19 -13.80 5.43 -8.96
N PHE A 20 -13.18 4.62 -8.12
CA PHE A 20 -11.77 4.76 -7.76
C PHE A 20 -11.01 3.59 -8.37
N GLU A 21 -10.04 3.90 -9.19
CA GLU A 21 -9.12 2.93 -9.76
C GLU A 21 -7.83 2.97 -8.95
N THR A 22 -7.46 1.82 -8.39
CA THR A 22 -6.24 1.68 -7.60
C THR A 22 -5.16 0.98 -8.42
N ASN A 23 -3.90 1.20 -8.08
CA ASN A 23 -2.78 0.51 -8.74
C ASN A 23 -2.57 -0.93 -8.22
N ARG A 24 -3.51 -1.45 -7.41
CA ARG A 24 -3.47 -2.80 -6.83
C ARG A 24 -4.85 -3.42 -6.77
N ALA A 25 -4.90 -4.74 -6.96
CA ALA A 25 -6.13 -5.49 -6.74
C ALA A 25 -6.45 -5.57 -5.24
N LEU A 26 -7.71 -5.30 -4.89
CA LEU A 26 -8.24 -5.32 -3.52
C LEU A 26 -9.01 -6.60 -3.23
N SER A 27 -9.83 -7.07 -4.16
CA SER A 27 -10.69 -8.25 -4.00
C SER A 27 -10.23 -9.47 -4.81
N GLY A 28 -9.06 -9.38 -5.48
CA GLY A 28 -8.67 -10.40 -6.45
C GLY A 28 -9.61 -10.41 -7.66
N GLN A 29 -10.20 -11.56 -7.98
CA GLN A 29 -11.15 -11.69 -9.09
C GLN A 29 -12.61 -11.77 -8.64
N GLY A 30 -12.86 -11.65 -7.34
CA GLY A 30 -14.21 -11.68 -6.78
C GLY A 30 -14.89 -10.31 -6.81
N HIS A 31 -16.20 -10.33 -7.02
CA HIS A 31 -17.05 -9.17 -6.81
C HIS A 31 -17.48 -9.12 -5.35
N GLU A 32 -17.24 -8.02 -4.69
CA GLU A 32 -17.63 -7.81 -3.30
C GLU A 32 -18.54 -6.58 -3.24
N ARG A 33 -19.77 -6.78 -2.80
CA ARG A 33 -20.77 -5.73 -2.70
C ARG A 33 -21.23 -5.57 -1.28
N TYR A 34 -21.32 -4.33 -0.85
CA TYR A 34 -21.75 -3.90 0.47
C TYR A 34 -22.89 -2.88 0.29
N ALA A 35 -24.09 -3.25 0.68
CA ALA A 35 -25.25 -2.36 0.66
C ALA A 35 -25.43 -1.62 1.99
N SER A 36 -24.71 -2.07 3.03
CA SER A 36 -24.73 -1.45 4.35
C SER A 36 -23.46 -1.78 5.13
N VAL A 37 -23.25 -1.10 6.21
CA VAL A 37 -22.13 -1.37 7.14
C VAL A 37 -22.19 -2.80 7.72
N ALA A 38 -23.41 -3.35 7.86
CA ALA A 38 -23.62 -4.70 8.39
C ALA A 38 -23.07 -5.79 7.46
N ASP A 39 -22.97 -5.53 6.17
CA ASP A 39 -22.43 -6.49 5.19
C ASP A 39 -20.90 -6.61 5.33
N ALA A 40 -20.27 -5.60 5.91
CA ALA A 40 -18.83 -5.52 6.11
C ALA A 40 -18.39 -6.08 7.48
N TRP A 41 -18.85 -7.30 7.81
CA TRP A 41 -18.61 -7.94 9.11
C TRP A 41 -17.25 -8.66 9.21
N GLY A 42 -16.60 -8.90 8.09
CA GLY A 42 -15.34 -9.64 8.03
C GLY A 42 -14.11 -8.81 8.43
N VAL A 43 -12.94 -9.45 8.30
CA VAL A 43 -11.63 -8.85 8.60
C VAL A 43 -10.77 -8.63 7.35
N ARG A 44 -11.36 -8.77 6.17
CA ARG A 44 -10.65 -8.55 4.91
C ARG A 44 -10.43 -7.06 4.66
N PRO A 45 -9.43 -6.70 3.85
CA PRO A 45 -9.18 -5.30 3.49
C PRO A 45 -10.41 -4.59 2.91
N THR A 46 -11.20 -5.31 2.11
CA THR A 46 -12.43 -4.80 1.49
C THR A 46 -13.55 -4.56 2.50
N ASP A 47 -13.66 -5.40 3.55
CA ASP A 47 -14.64 -5.22 4.61
C ASP A 47 -14.33 -3.94 5.42
N GLU A 48 -13.07 -3.76 5.81
CA GLU A 48 -12.63 -2.54 6.52
C GLU A 48 -12.80 -1.31 5.64
N PHE A 49 -12.50 -1.44 4.37
CA PHE A 49 -12.68 -0.42 3.38
C PHE A 49 -14.12 0.07 3.29
N ALA A 50 -15.06 -0.87 3.19
CA ALA A 50 -16.47 -0.55 3.16
C ALA A 50 -16.90 0.15 4.47
N ARG A 51 -16.47 -0.34 5.64
CA ARG A 51 -16.79 0.30 6.92
C ARG A 51 -16.33 1.75 6.98
N ARG A 52 -15.10 2.04 6.53
CA ARG A 52 -14.58 3.41 6.54
C ARG A 52 -15.31 4.33 5.57
N LEU A 53 -15.67 3.83 4.39
CA LEU A 53 -16.48 4.59 3.44
C LEU A 53 -17.87 4.90 4.01
N PHE A 54 -18.55 3.91 4.59
CA PHE A 54 -19.85 4.13 5.23
C PHE A 54 -19.75 5.07 6.43
N ALA A 55 -18.66 5.04 7.20
CA ALA A 55 -18.44 5.95 8.33
C ALA A 55 -18.41 7.43 7.92
N THR A 56 -18.14 7.73 6.65
CA THR A 56 -18.24 9.12 6.15
C THR A 56 -19.68 9.65 6.10
N GLY A 57 -20.69 8.78 6.20
CA GLY A 57 -22.10 9.12 6.09
C GLY A 57 -22.54 9.60 4.69
N ARG A 58 -21.69 9.46 3.68
CA ARG A 58 -21.93 9.97 2.32
C ARG A 58 -22.11 8.87 1.28
N VAL A 59 -21.98 7.62 1.69
CA VAL A 59 -21.94 6.46 0.82
C VAL A 59 -23.11 5.54 1.12
N SER A 60 -23.87 5.19 0.08
CA SER A 60 -25.01 4.27 0.17
C SER A 60 -24.63 2.84 -0.19
N THR A 61 -23.71 2.64 -1.14
CA THR A 61 -23.30 1.31 -1.58
C THR A 61 -21.83 1.32 -1.97
N VAL A 62 -21.13 0.25 -1.66
CA VAL A 62 -19.75 0.02 -2.09
C VAL A 62 -19.68 -1.27 -2.87
N HIS A 63 -19.03 -1.26 -4.02
CA HIS A 63 -18.75 -2.44 -4.81
C HIS A 63 -17.28 -2.47 -5.20
N VAL A 64 -16.60 -3.55 -4.88
CA VAL A 64 -15.19 -3.75 -5.18
C VAL A 64 -15.03 -4.92 -6.16
N TYR A 65 -14.33 -4.66 -7.23
CA TYR A 65 -13.93 -5.67 -8.19
C TYR A 65 -12.48 -5.44 -8.64
N ALA A 66 -11.63 -6.40 -8.37
CA ALA A 66 -10.19 -6.30 -8.64
C ALA A 66 -9.59 -5.01 -8.05
N ASN A 67 -9.17 -4.08 -8.88
CA ASN A 67 -8.60 -2.78 -8.53
C ASN A 67 -9.59 -1.62 -8.67
N ILE A 68 -10.86 -1.91 -8.93
CA ILE A 68 -11.89 -0.89 -9.13
C ILE A 68 -12.84 -0.90 -7.94
N VAL A 69 -13.01 0.26 -7.35
CA VAL A 69 -13.98 0.52 -6.29
C VAL A 69 -15.06 1.44 -6.84
N THR A 70 -16.27 0.95 -6.91
CA THR A 70 -17.43 1.73 -7.33
C THR A 70 -18.23 2.08 -6.08
N VAL A 71 -18.47 3.36 -5.89
CA VAL A 71 -19.17 3.91 -4.74
C VAL A 71 -20.41 4.63 -5.22
N GLU A 72 -21.55 4.27 -4.67
CA GLU A 72 -22.79 5.05 -4.82
C GLU A 72 -22.88 6.04 -3.65
N LEU A 73 -23.08 7.30 -3.99
CA LEU A 73 -23.17 8.37 -3.01
C LEU A 73 -24.62 8.50 -2.50
N GLU A 74 -24.74 8.86 -1.24
CA GLU A 74 -26.01 9.32 -0.67
C GLU A 74 -26.50 10.57 -1.39
N ARG A 75 -27.81 10.72 -1.45
CA ARG A 75 -28.46 11.85 -2.15
C ARG A 75 -27.94 13.18 -1.63
N GLY A 76 -27.36 13.97 -2.51
CA GLY A 76 -26.81 15.29 -2.18
C GLY A 76 -25.39 15.29 -1.63
N SER A 77 -24.74 14.12 -1.56
CA SER A 77 -23.35 13.98 -1.15
C SER A 77 -22.40 14.13 -2.33
N THR A 78 -21.14 14.45 -2.02
CA THR A 78 -20.05 14.60 -2.99
C THR A 78 -18.97 13.53 -2.72
N SER A 79 -18.15 13.24 -3.74
CA SER A 79 -17.00 12.33 -3.64
C SER A 79 -15.78 12.94 -2.96
N GLU A 80 -15.82 14.22 -2.65
CA GLU A 80 -14.68 14.95 -2.09
C GLU A 80 -14.10 14.26 -0.84
N GLY A 81 -12.80 14.00 -0.85
CA GLY A 81 -12.08 13.32 0.23
C GLY A 81 -12.26 11.80 0.28
N LEU A 82 -13.16 11.20 -0.49
CA LEU A 82 -13.30 9.73 -0.53
C LEU A 82 -12.09 9.05 -1.14
N ALA A 83 -11.41 9.69 -2.09
CA ALA A 83 -10.16 9.18 -2.67
C ALA A 83 -9.06 9.03 -1.61
N ASP A 84 -9.01 9.91 -0.61
CA ASP A 84 -8.05 9.82 0.49
C ASP A 84 -8.38 8.66 1.42
N VAL A 85 -9.67 8.44 1.71
CA VAL A 85 -10.11 7.26 2.48
C VAL A 85 -9.70 5.97 1.78
N VAL A 86 -9.82 5.91 0.44
CA VAL A 86 -9.37 4.76 -0.37
C VAL A 86 -7.87 4.57 -0.27
N ARG A 87 -7.11 5.66 -0.34
CA ARG A 87 -5.64 5.63 -0.28
C ARG A 87 -5.13 5.22 1.08
N ASP A 88 -5.67 5.81 2.13
CA ASP A 88 -5.19 5.59 3.50
C ASP A 88 -5.51 4.21 4.02
N LEU A 89 -6.63 3.65 3.62
CA LEU A 89 -7.05 2.34 4.05
C LEU A 89 -6.08 1.24 3.65
N TYR A 90 -5.57 1.30 2.46
CA TYR A 90 -4.72 0.21 1.95
C TYR A 90 -3.43 0.05 2.74
N GLN A 91 -2.98 1.12 3.37
CA GLN A 91 -1.80 1.07 4.23
C GLN A 91 -2.11 0.42 5.59
N TYR A 92 -3.31 0.65 6.14
CA TYR A 92 -3.66 0.36 7.54
C TYR A 92 -5.06 -0.23 7.66
N TRP A 93 -5.28 -1.36 6.99
CA TRP A 93 -6.59 -2.00 6.97
C TRP A 93 -6.91 -2.83 8.21
N LEU A 94 -5.91 -3.20 9.03
CA LEU A 94 -6.11 -3.97 10.24
C LEU A 94 -6.67 -3.09 11.36
N PRO A 95 -7.86 -3.39 11.91
CA PRO A 95 -8.42 -2.64 13.01
C PRO A 95 -7.48 -2.64 14.23
N GLY A 96 -7.29 -1.46 14.84
CA GLY A 96 -6.46 -1.30 16.04
C GLY A 96 -4.95 -1.27 15.79
N VAL A 97 -4.50 -1.37 14.56
CA VAL A 97 -3.09 -1.19 14.21
C VAL A 97 -2.86 0.28 13.83
N GLU A 98 -2.03 0.96 14.61
CA GLU A 98 -1.61 2.31 14.27
C GLU A 98 -0.67 2.30 13.05
N PRO A 99 -0.77 3.31 12.18
CA PRO A 99 0.15 3.43 11.06
C PRO A 99 1.58 3.61 11.59
N PRO A 100 2.56 2.88 11.03
CA PRO A 100 3.95 3.12 11.38
C PRO A 100 4.33 4.55 11.01
N THR A 101 5.03 5.22 11.90
CA THR A 101 5.59 6.55 11.64
C THR A 101 6.74 6.44 10.64
N PHE A 102 7.16 7.57 10.07
CA PHE A 102 8.29 7.56 9.15
C PHE A 102 9.57 7.06 9.84
N GLU A 103 9.72 7.34 11.14
CA GLU A 103 10.84 6.87 11.95
C GLU A 103 10.85 5.33 12.10
N ASP A 104 9.68 4.71 12.20
CA ASP A 104 9.55 3.24 12.28
C ASP A 104 9.88 2.55 10.95
N LEU A 105 9.76 3.29 9.84
CA LEU A 105 10.05 2.78 8.49
C LEU A 105 11.50 2.98 8.08
N VAL A 106 12.25 3.83 8.80
CA VAL A 106 13.70 3.92 8.63
C VAL A 106 14.28 2.65 9.26
N PRO A 107 14.83 1.71 8.47
CA PRO A 107 15.51 0.58 9.07
C PRO A 107 16.60 1.17 9.96
N ASP A 108 16.64 0.69 11.20
CA ASP A 108 17.78 0.92 12.09
C ASP A 108 18.99 0.45 11.28
N ALA A 109 19.64 1.40 10.62
CA ALA A 109 20.83 1.11 9.87
C ALA A 109 21.79 0.53 10.91
N PRO A 110 22.17 -0.75 10.85
CA PRO A 110 23.26 -1.21 11.67
C PRO A 110 24.37 -0.24 11.34
N ALA A 111 24.87 0.44 12.39
CA ALA A 111 25.95 1.40 12.25
C ALA A 111 26.95 0.76 11.31
N ALA A 112 27.06 1.30 10.11
CA ALA A 112 27.93 0.75 9.11
C ALA A 112 29.31 0.72 9.76
N ALA A 113 29.77 -0.46 10.11
CA ALA A 113 31.17 -0.67 10.36
C ALA A 113 31.82 -0.30 9.02
N VAL A 114 32.24 0.93 8.94
CA VAL A 114 33.05 1.43 7.83
C VAL A 114 34.27 0.57 7.88
N ALA A 115 34.35 -0.43 7.02
CA ALA A 115 35.58 -1.12 6.77
C ALA A 115 36.50 -0.03 6.23
N GLU A 116 37.51 0.35 7.01
CA GLU A 116 38.64 1.17 6.56
C GLU A 116 39.29 0.39 5.41
N GLY A 117 38.78 0.60 4.22
CA GLY A 117 39.34 0.11 2.98
C GLY A 117 40.16 1.22 2.37
N ASP A 118 41.38 0.89 1.99
CA ASP A 118 42.32 1.73 1.27
C ASP A 118 41.61 2.61 0.22
N SER A 119 41.75 3.92 0.38
CA SER A 119 41.03 4.96 -0.38
C SER A 119 41.40 5.05 -1.86
N SER A 120 42.19 4.13 -2.38
CA SER A 120 42.64 4.06 -3.77
C SER A 120 41.77 3.17 -4.70
N ASP A 121 40.81 2.41 -4.13
CA ASP A 121 39.94 1.53 -4.93
C ASP A 121 38.64 2.26 -5.30
N PRO A 122 38.37 2.51 -6.60
CA PRO A 122 37.15 3.16 -7.04
C PRO A 122 35.86 2.39 -6.66
N TRP A 123 35.99 1.12 -6.27
CA TRP A 123 34.88 0.30 -5.79
C TRP A 123 34.60 0.40 -4.30
N ALA A 124 35.52 1.00 -3.53
CA ALA A 124 35.35 1.11 -2.08
C ALA A 124 34.13 1.97 -1.70
N ALA A 125 33.91 3.06 -2.42
CA ALA A 125 32.74 3.92 -2.22
C ALA A 125 31.42 3.21 -2.58
N ALA A 126 31.43 2.41 -3.63
CA ALA A 126 30.25 1.63 -4.02
C ALA A 126 30.01 0.45 -3.06
N ALA A 127 31.07 -0.15 -2.53
CA ALA A 127 30.95 -1.24 -1.55
C ALA A 127 30.34 -0.77 -0.22
N ALA A 128 30.57 0.48 0.18
CA ALA A 128 29.97 1.07 1.37
C ALA A 128 28.43 1.18 1.29
N LEU A 129 27.88 1.20 0.08
CA LEU A 129 26.42 1.28 -0.16
C LEU A 129 25.75 -0.10 -0.22
N VAL A 130 26.53 -1.19 -0.22
CA VAL A 130 26.02 -2.55 -0.37
C VAL A 130 26.07 -3.28 0.98
N PRO A 131 24.98 -3.88 1.45
CA PRO A 131 24.96 -4.67 2.67
C PRO A 131 26.03 -5.79 2.65
N LEU A 132 26.74 -5.95 3.76
CA LEU A 132 27.88 -6.89 3.90
C LEU A 132 27.56 -8.32 3.43
N HIS A 133 26.37 -8.84 3.75
CA HIS A 133 25.94 -10.18 3.34
C HIS A 133 25.87 -10.36 1.82
N LEU A 134 25.61 -9.30 1.07
CA LEU A 134 25.60 -9.34 -0.40
C LEU A 134 27.02 -9.34 -0.96
N LEU A 135 27.93 -8.62 -0.33
CA LEU A 135 29.35 -8.61 -0.69
C LEU A 135 29.99 -9.97 -0.45
N GLU A 136 29.72 -10.61 0.68
CA GLU A 136 30.21 -11.95 1.01
C GLU A 136 29.66 -13.01 0.02
N ARG A 137 28.38 -12.91 -0.29
CA ARG A 137 27.75 -13.80 -1.28
C ARG A 137 28.36 -13.63 -2.66
N SER A 138 28.66 -12.42 -3.05
CA SER A 138 29.33 -12.10 -4.31
C SER A 138 30.77 -12.65 -4.36
N LYS A 139 31.52 -12.51 -3.25
CA LYS A 139 32.88 -13.07 -3.12
C LYS A 139 32.86 -14.59 -3.19
N ALA A 140 31.93 -15.23 -2.49
CA ALA A 140 31.79 -16.71 -2.52
C ALA A 140 31.40 -17.21 -3.93
N ALA A 141 30.55 -16.52 -4.65
CA ALA A 141 30.19 -16.86 -6.02
C ALA A 141 31.38 -16.75 -6.98
N ARG A 142 32.18 -15.69 -6.84
CA ARG A 142 33.41 -15.52 -7.66
C ARG A 142 34.47 -16.57 -7.35
N ALA A 143 34.60 -16.98 -6.11
CA ALA A 143 35.53 -18.05 -5.73
C ALA A 143 35.18 -19.39 -6.39
N ARG A 144 33.88 -19.71 -6.50
CA ARG A 144 33.38 -20.92 -7.17
C ARG A 144 33.58 -20.92 -8.69
N LEU A 145 33.63 -19.76 -9.32
CA LEU A 145 33.84 -19.62 -10.77
C LEU A 145 35.31 -19.67 -11.17
N LYS A 146 36.25 -19.51 -10.23
CA LYS A 146 37.68 -19.50 -10.48
C LYS A 146 38.37 -20.84 -10.18
N GLY A 147 37.66 -21.79 -9.60
CA GLY A 147 38.11 -23.17 -9.37
C GLY A 147 37.48 -24.13 -10.35
#